data_efd5cd013cdbe7860d28ab11d7926060
#
_entry.id   efd5cd013cdbe7860d28ab11d7926060
#
_cell.length_a   1.000
_cell.length_b   1.000
_cell.length_c   1.000
_cell.angle_alpha   90.00
_cell.angle_beta   90.00
_cell.angle_gamma   90.00
#
_symmetry.space_group_name_H-M   'P 1'
#
loop_
_entity.id
_entity.type
_entity.pdbx_description
1 polymer ?
#
loop_
_entity_poly.entity_id
_entity_poly.type
_entity_poly.pdbx_seq_one_letter_code
_entity_poly.pdbx_strand_id
1 'polypeptide(L)'
;MQPIRTMRPAETGFAAAARRLLRVKLPPAALLAAAAATVAIAVAAAGWRSTTALTPSAAQLDEWQAMVAQAAEPHALARLRDLARAGSGAAQAALGIALVAAREPGLRDEGRGWLETAAQAQGADNAPAARRAQLALGKALLLGSGDMPKDYARARALLGAAAEHGDAAAAYYLGLIYRSGYGTAADPVQAAHWFEIASQAEIPAADFMLANAYRDGSGVPRDEARALALYRRAAEHELPEAVQTLAMAYRNGELGLRPDADAFHAQWIETAHALKHPVVGP
;
A
#
# COMPACT_ATOMS: atom_id res chain seq x y z
N MET A 1 2.96 7.03 -65.31
CA MET A 1 3.71 7.87 -64.35
C MET A 1 2.99 9.20 -64.25
N GLN A 2 2.21 9.39 -63.19
CA GLN A 2 1.58 10.66 -62.86
C GLN A 2 2.30 11.29 -61.67
N PRO A 3 2.53 12.61 -61.63
CA PRO A 3 3.29 13.25 -60.57
C PRO A 3 2.41 13.45 -59.32
N ILE A 4 3.02 13.21 -58.17
CA ILE A 4 2.47 13.36 -56.81
C ILE A 4 2.19 14.85 -56.56
N ARG A 5 0.91 15.16 -56.29
CA ARG A 5 0.43 16.49 -55.91
C ARG A 5 0.76 16.72 -54.42
N THR A 6 1.73 17.57 -54.15
CA THR A 6 2.06 18.02 -52.78
C THR A 6 0.91 18.85 -52.20
N MET A 7 0.25 18.36 -51.19
CA MET A 7 -0.71 19.13 -50.38
C MET A 7 0.05 20.17 -49.53
N ARG A 8 -0.31 21.44 -49.73
CA ARG A 8 0.09 22.51 -48.80
C ARG A 8 -0.63 22.34 -47.47
N PRO A 9 0.03 22.53 -46.32
CA PRO A 9 -0.65 22.52 -45.02
C PRO A 9 -1.63 23.69 -44.91
N ALA A 10 -2.85 23.41 -44.47
CA ALA A 10 -3.88 24.40 -44.20
C ALA A 10 -3.37 25.34 -43.08
N GLU A 11 -3.30 26.63 -43.38
CA GLU A 11 -3.05 27.66 -42.36
C GLU A 11 -4.18 27.59 -41.33
N THR A 12 -3.84 27.28 -40.05
CA THR A 12 -4.80 27.24 -38.94
C THR A 12 -5.46 28.62 -38.81
N GLY A 13 -6.80 28.64 -38.65
CA GLY A 13 -7.64 29.85 -38.63
C GLY A 13 -7.20 30.96 -37.64
N PHE A 14 -6.29 30.64 -36.73
CA PHE A 14 -5.68 31.56 -35.76
C PHE A 14 -4.75 32.60 -36.42
N ALA A 15 -3.98 32.23 -37.46
CA ALA A 15 -3.07 33.13 -38.18
C ALA A 15 -3.85 34.13 -39.06
N ALA A 16 -5.00 33.70 -39.59
CA ALA A 16 -5.88 34.57 -40.40
C ALA A 16 -6.63 35.60 -39.54
N ALA A 17 -7.04 35.22 -38.33
CA ALA A 17 -7.67 36.13 -37.36
C ALA A 17 -6.70 37.17 -36.81
N ALA A 18 -5.44 36.79 -36.54
CA ALA A 18 -4.41 37.72 -36.07
C ALA A 18 -4.05 38.79 -37.14
N ARG A 19 -4.04 38.42 -38.43
CA ARG A 19 -3.77 39.38 -39.52
C ARG A 19 -4.91 40.40 -39.77
N ARG A 20 -6.18 40.07 -39.39
CA ARG A 20 -7.30 41.00 -39.47
C ARG A 20 -7.30 42.03 -38.32
N LEU A 21 -6.84 41.68 -37.15
CA LEU A 21 -6.75 42.58 -36.00
C LEU A 21 -5.66 43.67 -36.17
N LEU A 22 -4.62 43.42 -36.96
CA LEU A 22 -3.54 44.39 -37.25
C LEU A 22 -3.93 45.52 -38.19
N ARG A 23 -5.16 45.53 -38.78
CA ARG A 23 -5.66 46.62 -39.66
C ARG A 23 -6.59 47.61 -38.95
N VAL A 24 -6.91 47.38 -37.69
CA VAL A 24 -7.73 48.35 -36.90
C VAL A 24 -6.76 49.35 -36.27
N LYS A 25 -6.83 50.61 -36.70
CA LYS A 25 -6.13 51.74 -36.03
C LYS A 25 -6.78 51.96 -34.66
N LEU A 26 -6.28 51.28 -33.64
CA LEU A 26 -6.66 51.51 -32.28
C LEU A 26 -5.93 52.75 -31.69
N PRO A 27 -6.60 53.61 -30.89
CA PRO A 27 -5.93 54.70 -30.24
C PRO A 27 -4.82 54.18 -29.28
N PRO A 28 -3.75 54.98 -29.06
CA PRO A 28 -2.57 54.49 -28.31
C PRO A 28 -2.90 54.00 -26.89
N ALA A 29 -3.97 54.53 -26.26
CA ALA A 29 -4.45 54.05 -24.98
C ALA A 29 -5.05 52.63 -25.02
N ALA A 30 -5.67 52.25 -26.16
CA ALA A 30 -6.22 50.89 -26.35
C ALA A 30 -5.13 49.85 -26.63
N LEU A 31 -4.03 50.29 -27.27
CA LEU A 31 -2.85 49.41 -27.46
C LEU A 31 -2.11 49.12 -26.17
N LEU A 32 -2.02 50.13 -25.26
CA LEU A 32 -1.45 49.91 -23.93
C LEU A 32 -2.33 49.02 -23.07
N ALA A 33 -3.66 49.15 -23.13
CA ALA A 33 -4.58 48.29 -22.40
C ALA A 33 -4.56 46.84 -22.94
N ALA A 34 -4.45 46.63 -24.28
CA ALA A 34 -4.33 45.33 -24.86
C ALA A 34 -2.97 44.63 -24.55
N ALA A 35 -1.88 45.44 -24.52
CA ALA A 35 -0.57 44.96 -24.09
C ALA A 35 -0.54 44.54 -22.61
N ALA A 36 -1.19 45.36 -21.74
CA ALA A 36 -1.34 45.04 -20.28
C ALA A 36 -2.18 43.79 -20.07
N ALA A 37 -3.27 43.63 -20.83
CA ALA A 37 -4.10 42.41 -20.76
C ALA A 37 -3.38 41.13 -21.22
N THR A 38 -2.57 41.24 -22.29
CA THR A 38 -1.76 40.10 -22.78
C THR A 38 -0.64 39.75 -21.81
N VAL A 39 0.00 40.73 -21.18
CA VAL A 39 0.99 40.50 -20.13
C VAL A 39 0.33 39.89 -18.89
N ALA A 40 -0.85 40.37 -18.44
CA ALA A 40 -1.59 39.80 -17.32
C ALA A 40 -2.04 38.36 -17.59
N ILE A 41 -2.51 38.05 -18.80
CA ILE A 41 -2.85 36.67 -19.19
C ILE A 41 -1.60 35.79 -19.28
N ALA A 42 -0.47 36.29 -19.77
CA ALA A 42 0.78 35.56 -19.82
C ALA A 42 1.37 35.34 -18.43
N VAL A 43 1.26 36.29 -17.51
CA VAL A 43 1.68 36.16 -16.11
C VAL A 43 0.75 35.21 -15.36
N ALA A 44 -0.56 35.28 -15.59
CA ALA A 44 -1.51 34.30 -15.02
C ALA A 44 -1.29 32.89 -15.58
N ALA A 45 -1.02 32.76 -16.88
CA ALA A 45 -0.69 31.46 -17.50
C ALA A 45 0.70 30.95 -17.09
N ALA A 46 1.68 31.82 -16.86
CA ALA A 46 2.97 31.45 -16.30
C ALA A 46 2.87 31.09 -14.82
N GLY A 47 2.09 31.85 -14.05
CA GLY A 47 1.75 31.52 -12.65
C GLY A 47 1.00 30.20 -12.55
N TRP A 48 0.09 29.89 -13.47
CA TRP A 48 -0.61 28.61 -13.50
C TRP A 48 0.29 27.44 -13.96
N ARG A 49 1.30 27.70 -14.78
CA ARG A 49 2.32 26.68 -15.12
C ARG A 49 3.36 26.49 -14.03
N SER A 50 3.57 27.49 -13.17
CA SER A 50 4.46 27.39 -12.01
C SER A 50 3.80 26.74 -10.79
N THR A 51 2.47 26.55 -10.79
CA THR A 51 1.70 25.79 -9.81
C THR A 51 1.27 24.42 -10.33
N THR A 52 1.97 23.81 -11.28
CA THR A 52 2.11 22.38 -11.22
C THR A 52 2.94 22.09 -9.98
N ALA A 53 2.30 22.16 -8.81
CA ALA A 53 2.81 21.54 -7.61
C ALA A 53 3.26 20.15 -8.07
N LEU A 54 4.58 19.90 -8.08
CA LEU A 54 5.14 18.60 -8.38
C LEU A 54 4.36 17.64 -7.50
N THR A 55 3.50 16.84 -8.11
CA THR A 55 2.77 15.80 -7.38
C THR A 55 3.84 14.98 -6.70
N PRO A 56 3.83 14.86 -5.36
CA PRO A 56 4.89 14.16 -4.67
C PRO A 56 4.96 12.73 -5.18
N SER A 57 6.16 12.22 -5.31
CA SER A 57 6.37 10.82 -5.64
C SER A 57 5.84 9.91 -4.54
N ALA A 58 5.58 8.64 -4.84
CA ALA A 58 5.19 7.66 -3.82
C ALA A 58 6.23 7.60 -2.69
N ALA A 59 7.52 7.62 -3.00
CA ALA A 59 8.60 7.63 -2.02
C ALA A 59 8.56 8.85 -1.09
N GLN A 60 8.24 10.03 -1.60
CA GLN A 60 8.07 11.23 -0.76
C GLN A 60 6.87 11.13 0.17
N LEU A 61 5.76 10.55 -0.29
CA LEU A 61 4.60 10.31 0.57
C LEU A 61 4.91 9.30 1.67
N ASP A 62 5.66 8.23 1.36
CA ASP A 62 6.09 7.23 2.33
C ASP A 62 7.07 7.83 3.35
N GLU A 63 7.99 8.68 2.93
CA GLU A 63 8.88 9.44 3.82
C GLU A 63 8.08 10.33 4.79
N TRP A 64 7.15 11.15 4.29
CA TRP A 64 6.31 12.00 5.13
C TRP A 64 5.39 11.20 6.04
N GLN A 65 4.86 10.05 5.57
CA GLN A 65 4.11 9.13 6.41
C GLN A 65 4.95 8.64 7.59
N ALA A 66 6.20 8.22 7.34
CA ALA A 66 7.11 7.76 8.38
C ALA A 66 7.47 8.90 9.36
N MET A 67 7.75 10.10 8.87
CA MET A 67 8.04 11.29 9.70
C MET A 67 6.87 11.62 10.64
N VAL A 68 5.63 11.54 10.15
CA VAL A 68 4.43 11.78 10.97
C VAL A 68 4.23 10.67 11.99
N ALA A 69 4.35 9.41 11.57
CA ALA A 69 4.12 8.25 12.44
C ALA A 69 5.15 8.13 13.57
N GLN A 70 6.43 8.43 13.29
CA GLN A 70 7.54 8.24 14.23
C GLN A 70 7.83 9.48 15.08
N ALA A 71 7.79 10.66 14.47
CA ALA A 71 8.24 11.90 15.09
C ALA A 71 7.15 12.98 15.25
N ALA A 72 5.90 12.71 14.80
CA ALA A 72 4.80 13.70 14.74
C ALA A 72 5.24 15.01 14.07
N GLU A 73 6.07 14.94 13.02
CA GLU A 73 6.71 16.08 12.38
C GLU A 73 5.66 17.02 11.76
N PRO A 74 5.57 18.30 12.24
CA PRO A 74 4.45 19.17 11.90
C PRO A 74 4.40 19.59 10.42
N HIS A 75 5.56 19.75 9.76
CA HIS A 75 5.60 20.14 8.34
C HIS A 75 5.16 18.99 7.43
N ALA A 76 5.59 17.76 7.70
CA ALA A 76 5.14 16.58 6.97
C ALA A 76 3.64 16.37 7.15
N LEU A 77 3.13 16.52 8.39
CA LEU A 77 1.70 16.44 8.69
C LEU A 77 0.89 17.49 7.94
N ALA A 78 1.32 18.76 7.94
CA ALA A 78 0.65 19.82 7.21
C ALA A 78 0.62 19.53 5.70
N ARG A 79 1.75 19.11 5.12
CA ARG A 79 1.85 18.76 3.70
C ARG A 79 0.90 17.62 3.31
N LEU A 80 0.88 16.54 4.10
CA LEU A 80 -0.04 15.43 3.84
C LEU A 80 -1.50 15.87 3.94
N ARG A 81 -1.86 16.70 4.94
CA ARG A 81 -3.22 17.25 5.08
C ARG A 81 -3.64 18.11 3.88
N ASP A 82 -2.76 18.98 3.39
CA ASP A 82 -3.06 19.83 2.25
C ASP A 82 -3.31 19.02 0.99
N LEU A 83 -2.47 18.01 0.72
CA LEU A 83 -2.64 17.11 -0.41
C LEU A 83 -3.88 16.21 -0.29
N ALA A 84 -4.16 15.70 0.91
CA ALA A 84 -5.35 14.90 1.17
C ALA A 84 -6.64 15.70 0.95
N ARG A 85 -6.67 16.97 1.41
CA ARG A 85 -7.78 17.93 1.16
C ARG A 85 -7.90 18.30 -0.32
N ALA A 86 -6.79 18.36 -1.03
CA ALA A 86 -6.77 18.56 -2.48
C ALA A 86 -7.26 17.34 -3.29
N GLY A 87 -7.61 16.23 -2.64
CA GLY A 87 -8.17 15.04 -3.26
C GLY A 87 -7.15 13.98 -3.69
N SER A 88 -5.89 14.10 -3.27
CA SER A 88 -4.90 13.05 -3.55
C SER A 88 -5.19 11.79 -2.73
N GLY A 89 -5.69 10.73 -3.37
CA GLY A 89 -5.96 9.45 -2.72
C GLY A 89 -4.71 8.85 -2.07
N ALA A 90 -3.54 8.99 -2.71
CA ALA A 90 -2.28 8.52 -2.14
C ALA A 90 -1.90 9.28 -0.85
N ALA A 91 -2.12 10.60 -0.79
CA ALA A 91 -1.88 11.38 0.42
C ALA A 91 -2.93 11.08 1.51
N GLN A 92 -4.19 10.84 1.14
CA GLN A 92 -5.24 10.40 2.07
C GLN A 92 -4.87 9.07 2.74
N ALA A 93 -4.42 8.08 1.95
CA ALA A 93 -3.96 6.81 2.50
C ALA A 93 -2.73 6.98 3.40
N ALA A 94 -1.71 7.72 2.95
CA ALA A 94 -0.49 7.96 3.73
C ALA A 94 -0.79 8.69 5.06
N LEU A 95 -1.60 9.74 5.03
CA LEU A 95 -2.03 10.48 6.21
C LEU A 95 -2.83 9.59 7.16
N GLY A 96 -3.79 8.84 6.64
CA GLY A 96 -4.61 7.94 7.43
C GLY A 96 -3.78 6.86 8.13
N ILE A 97 -2.84 6.24 7.42
CA ILE A 97 -1.92 5.22 7.98
C ILE A 97 -1.04 5.84 9.09
N ALA A 98 -0.50 7.04 8.86
CA ALA A 98 0.33 7.70 9.86
C ALA A 98 -0.44 8.04 11.14
N LEU A 99 -1.69 8.48 11.02
CA LEU A 99 -2.48 8.99 12.14
C LEU A 99 -3.24 7.91 12.91
N VAL A 100 -3.59 6.78 12.28
CA VAL A 100 -4.38 5.71 12.94
C VAL A 100 -3.66 5.11 14.15
N ALA A 101 -2.34 5.19 14.18
CA ALA A 101 -1.50 4.74 15.29
C ALA A 101 -1.10 5.86 16.26
N ALA A 102 -1.59 7.09 16.07
CA ALA A 102 -1.25 8.23 16.91
C ALA A 102 -1.72 8.02 18.37
N ARG A 103 -1.03 8.68 19.31
CA ARG A 103 -1.40 8.60 20.73
C ARG A 103 -2.67 9.40 21.05
N GLU A 104 -2.85 10.55 20.37
CA GLU A 104 -3.99 11.43 20.58
C GLU A 104 -5.25 10.84 19.90
N PRO A 105 -6.37 10.72 20.64
CA PRO A 105 -7.63 10.20 20.10
C PRO A 105 -8.13 10.98 18.87
N GLY A 106 -8.07 12.30 18.90
CA GLY A 106 -8.52 13.14 17.78
C GLY A 106 -7.73 12.93 16.49
N LEU A 107 -6.42 12.64 16.59
CA LEU A 107 -5.61 12.29 15.40
C LEU A 107 -5.96 10.89 14.87
N ARG A 108 -6.26 9.93 15.76
CA ARG A 108 -6.71 8.60 15.32
C ARG A 108 -8.04 8.66 14.58
N ASP A 109 -8.99 9.47 15.09
CA ASP A 109 -10.28 9.69 14.41
C ASP A 109 -10.11 10.36 13.05
N GLU A 110 -9.23 11.36 12.96
CA GLU A 110 -8.86 11.99 11.69
C GLU A 110 -8.26 10.93 10.74
N GLY A 111 -7.31 10.13 11.23
CA GLY A 111 -6.66 9.06 10.46
C GLY A 111 -7.65 8.04 9.93
N ARG A 112 -8.60 7.60 10.76
CA ARG A 112 -9.67 6.71 10.35
C ARG A 112 -10.52 7.33 9.23
N GLY A 113 -10.94 8.58 9.37
CA GLY A 113 -11.73 9.28 8.35
C GLY A 113 -11.01 9.35 7.00
N TRP A 114 -9.71 9.62 7.00
CA TRP A 114 -8.90 9.61 5.78
C TRP A 114 -8.76 8.22 5.17
N LEU A 115 -8.55 7.16 5.97
CA LEU A 115 -8.53 5.78 5.48
C LEU A 115 -9.88 5.38 4.87
N GLU A 116 -11.00 5.74 5.50
CA GLU A 116 -12.34 5.47 4.96
C GLU A 116 -12.54 6.16 3.62
N THR A 117 -12.11 7.41 3.49
CA THR A 117 -12.19 8.16 2.23
C THR A 117 -11.34 7.51 1.14
N ALA A 118 -10.09 7.19 1.44
CA ALA A 118 -9.17 6.56 0.48
C ALA A 118 -9.62 5.15 0.09
N ALA A 119 -10.14 4.35 1.03
CA ALA A 119 -10.59 2.98 0.78
C ALA A 119 -11.79 2.90 -0.18
N GLN A 120 -12.58 3.97 -0.27
CA GLN A 120 -13.74 4.09 -1.16
C GLN A 120 -13.42 4.77 -2.48
N ALA A 121 -12.19 5.30 -2.65
CA ALA A 121 -11.80 6.01 -3.85
C ALA A 121 -11.84 5.09 -5.08
N GLN A 122 -12.52 5.55 -6.13
CA GLN A 122 -12.66 4.82 -7.38
C GLN A 122 -11.71 5.34 -8.47
N GLY A 123 -11.53 4.53 -9.51
CA GLY A 123 -10.69 4.85 -10.66
C GLY A 123 -9.29 4.23 -10.59
N ALA A 124 -8.72 3.95 -11.76
CA ALA A 124 -7.43 3.25 -11.88
C ALA A 124 -6.28 3.98 -11.14
N ASP A 125 -6.28 5.30 -11.18
CA ASP A 125 -5.25 6.12 -10.53
C ASP A 125 -5.30 6.04 -8.99
N ASN A 126 -6.47 5.78 -8.43
CA ASN A 126 -6.69 5.65 -6.99
C ASN A 126 -6.59 4.20 -6.48
N ALA A 127 -6.60 3.20 -7.36
CA ALA A 127 -6.61 1.80 -6.97
C ALA A 127 -5.46 1.40 -6.01
N PRO A 128 -4.20 1.85 -6.20
CA PRO A 128 -3.13 1.55 -5.25
C PRO A 128 -3.36 2.18 -3.87
N ALA A 129 -3.88 3.40 -3.83
CA ALA A 129 -4.18 4.11 -2.57
C ALA A 129 -5.35 3.48 -1.83
N ALA A 130 -6.42 3.13 -2.55
CA ALA A 130 -7.58 2.44 -2.00
C ALA A 130 -7.18 1.10 -1.37
N ARG A 131 -6.35 0.32 -2.05
CA ARG A 131 -5.81 -0.96 -1.56
C ARG A 131 -5.00 -0.80 -0.28
N ARG A 132 -4.06 0.17 -0.25
CA ARG A 132 -3.28 0.50 0.97
C ARG A 132 -4.20 0.91 2.15
N ALA A 133 -5.21 1.72 1.89
CA ALA A 133 -6.16 2.14 2.90
C ALA A 133 -7.05 1.00 3.38
N GLN A 134 -7.51 0.13 2.48
CA GLN A 134 -8.28 -1.08 2.80
C GLN A 134 -7.48 -2.02 3.70
N LEU A 135 -6.21 -2.29 3.37
CA LEU A 135 -5.32 -3.08 4.21
C LEU A 135 -5.18 -2.45 5.61
N ALA A 136 -4.82 -1.17 5.68
CA ALA A 136 -4.57 -0.48 6.94
C ALA A 136 -5.81 -0.44 7.84
N LEU A 137 -6.96 -0.07 7.28
CA LEU A 137 -8.23 -0.01 8.01
C LEU A 137 -8.70 -1.42 8.40
N GLY A 138 -8.57 -2.40 7.50
CA GLY A 138 -8.92 -3.79 7.77
C GLY A 138 -8.08 -4.38 8.91
N LYS A 139 -6.77 -4.14 8.91
CA LYS A 139 -5.86 -4.51 10.00
C LYS A 139 -6.24 -3.84 11.32
N ALA A 140 -6.52 -2.54 11.31
CA ALA A 140 -6.92 -1.80 12.50
C ALA A 140 -8.24 -2.34 13.11
N LEU A 141 -9.22 -2.66 12.28
CA LEU A 141 -10.50 -3.25 12.72
C LEU A 141 -10.36 -4.71 13.19
N LEU A 142 -9.43 -5.47 12.63
CA LEU A 142 -9.16 -6.85 13.04
C LEU A 142 -8.50 -6.90 14.41
N LEU A 143 -7.47 -6.09 14.63
CA LEU A 143 -6.66 -6.12 15.85
C LEU A 143 -7.26 -5.28 16.97
N GLY A 144 -8.05 -4.28 16.64
CA GLY A 144 -8.43 -3.18 17.51
C GLY A 144 -7.26 -2.22 17.67
N SER A 145 -7.40 -0.97 17.27
CA SER A 145 -6.34 0.04 17.38
C SER A 145 -6.84 1.22 18.22
N GLY A 146 -6.20 1.46 19.35
CA GLY A 146 -6.59 2.54 20.25
C GLY A 146 -8.05 2.41 20.70
N ASP A 147 -8.87 3.43 20.38
CA ASP A 147 -10.30 3.46 20.72
C ASP A 147 -11.18 2.80 19.64
N MET A 148 -10.57 2.27 18.58
CA MET A 148 -11.31 1.60 17.51
C MET A 148 -11.70 0.18 17.96
N PRO A 149 -12.99 -0.11 18.14
CA PRO A 149 -13.42 -1.45 18.48
C PRO A 149 -13.15 -2.41 17.34
N LYS A 150 -12.94 -3.68 17.66
CA LYS A 150 -12.82 -4.73 16.67
C LYS A 150 -14.14 -4.88 15.92
N ASP A 151 -14.05 -4.86 14.58
CA ASP A 151 -15.15 -5.15 13.66
C ASP A 151 -14.64 -6.16 12.63
N TYR A 152 -14.80 -7.43 12.98
CA TYR A 152 -14.31 -8.53 12.15
C TYR A 152 -15.02 -8.65 10.80
N ALA A 153 -16.32 -8.31 10.75
CA ALA A 153 -17.07 -8.38 9.52
C ALA A 153 -16.59 -7.33 8.51
N ARG A 154 -16.40 -6.11 8.98
CA ARG A 154 -15.86 -5.01 8.16
C ARG A 154 -14.39 -5.22 7.82
N ALA A 155 -13.58 -5.73 8.77
CA ALA A 155 -12.19 -6.10 8.53
C ALA A 155 -12.08 -7.11 7.40
N ARG A 156 -12.87 -8.19 7.44
CA ARG A 156 -12.90 -9.21 6.40
C ARG A 156 -13.28 -8.65 5.03
N ALA A 157 -14.28 -7.77 4.96
CA ALA A 157 -14.69 -7.15 3.69
C ALA A 157 -13.59 -6.28 3.09
N LEU A 158 -12.92 -5.45 3.90
CA LEU A 158 -11.83 -4.58 3.45
C LEU A 158 -10.60 -5.37 3.03
N LEU A 159 -10.18 -6.33 3.86
CA LEU A 159 -9.02 -7.18 3.56
C LEU A 159 -9.30 -8.08 2.34
N GLY A 160 -10.54 -8.57 2.20
CA GLY A 160 -10.97 -9.32 1.02
C GLY A 160 -10.82 -8.48 -0.26
N ALA A 161 -11.36 -7.26 -0.27
CA ALA A 161 -11.23 -6.36 -1.40
C ALA A 161 -9.76 -6.05 -1.75
N ALA A 162 -8.90 -5.82 -0.76
CA ALA A 162 -7.48 -5.59 -1.00
C ALA A 162 -6.77 -6.84 -1.55
N ALA A 163 -7.06 -8.02 -0.99
CA ALA A 163 -6.46 -9.30 -1.41
C ALA A 163 -6.87 -9.69 -2.83
N GLU A 164 -8.14 -9.53 -3.20
CA GLU A 164 -8.65 -9.75 -4.57
C GLU A 164 -7.97 -8.85 -5.60
N HIS A 165 -7.48 -7.68 -5.19
CA HIS A 165 -6.67 -6.79 -6.02
C HIS A 165 -5.16 -7.03 -5.89
N GLY A 166 -4.76 -8.17 -5.33
CA GLY A 166 -3.36 -8.62 -5.28
C GLY A 166 -2.53 -8.09 -4.12
N ASP A 167 -3.17 -7.63 -3.03
CA ASP A 167 -2.43 -7.27 -1.82
C ASP A 167 -2.13 -8.52 -0.99
N ALA A 168 -0.87 -8.95 -1.00
CA ALA A 168 -0.43 -10.17 -0.32
C ALA A 168 -0.51 -10.06 1.22
N ALA A 169 -0.28 -8.85 1.78
CA ALA A 169 -0.43 -8.65 3.22
C ALA A 169 -1.91 -8.77 3.63
N ALA A 170 -2.84 -8.24 2.82
CA ALA A 170 -4.27 -8.43 3.05
C ALA A 170 -4.67 -9.91 2.96
N ALA A 171 -4.11 -10.66 2.01
CA ALA A 171 -4.32 -12.09 1.91
C ALA A 171 -3.86 -12.84 3.18
N TYR A 172 -2.69 -12.47 3.73
CA TYR A 172 -2.24 -13.04 5.00
C TYR A 172 -3.24 -12.80 6.14
N TYR A 173 -3.69 -11.56 6.33
CA TYR A 173 -4.68 -11.25 7.38
C TYR A 173 -6.03 -11.93 7.15
N LEU A 174 -6.45 -12.08 5.90
CA LEU A 174 -7.66 -12.80 5.54
C LEU A 174 -7.53 -14.29 5.87
N GLY A 175 -6.37 -14.89 5.63
CA GLY A 175 -6.02 -16.23 6.08
C GLY A 175 -6.15 -16.39 7.60
N LEU A 176 -5.70 -15.42 8.39
CA LEU A 176 -5.84 -15.42 9.84
C LEU A 176 -7.33 -15.36 10.27
N ILE A 177 -8.15 -14.56 9.58
CA ILE A 177 -9.59 -14.46 9.83
C ILE A 177 -10.26 -15.82 9.64
N TYR A 178 -10.03 -16.48 8.51
CA TYR A 178 -10.63 -17.78 8.22
C TYR A 178 -10.09 -18.89 9.13
N ARG A 179 -8.80 -18.88 9.45
CA ARG A 179 -8.22 -19.84 10.39
C ARG A 179 -8.85 -19.78 11.79
N SER A 180 -9.09 -18.56 12.28
CA SER A 180 -9.54 -18.33 13.65
C SER A 180 -11.06 -18.20 13.78
N GLY A 181 -11.79 -18.03 12.65
CA GLY A 181 -13.23 -17.81 12.67
C GLY A 181 -13.63 -16.42 13.19
N TYR A 182 -12.80 -15.40 12.98
CA TYR A 182 -13.11 -14.03 13.39
C TYR A 182 -14.24 -13.43 12.57
N GLY A 183 -15.42 -13.26 13.17
CA GLY A 183 -16.61 -12.73 12.50
C GLY A 183 -17.19 -13.63 11.40
N THR A 184 -16.78 -14.88 11.33
CA THR A 184 -17.26 -15.93 10.44
C THR A 184 -17.01 -17.29 11.08
N ALA A 185 -17.53 -18.38 10.51
CA ALA A 185 -17.07 -19.71 10.90
C ALA A 185 -15.60 -19.92 10.47
N ALA A 186 -14.83 -20.67 11.25
CA ALA A 186 -13.50 -21.08 10.87
C ALA A 186 -13.57 -21.94 9.60
N ASP A 187 -12.72 -21.64 8.63
CA ASP A 187 -12.62 -22.38 7.37
C ASP A 187 -11.14 -22.62 7.05
N PRO A 188 -10.60 -23.78 7.42
CA PRO A 188 -9.20 -24.10 7.18
C PRO A 188 -8.83 -24.16 5.69
N VAL A 189 -9.77 -24.48 4.80
CA VAL A 189 -9.51 -24.54 3.35
C VAL A 189 -9.30 -23.12 2.81
N GLN A 190 -10.19 -22.20 3.17
CA GLN A 190 -10.03 -20.79 2.82
C GLN A 190 -8.77 -20.19 3.47
N ALA A 191 -8.48 -20.55 4.70
CA ALA A 191 -7.27 -20.08 5.38
C ALA A 191 -6.00 -20.50 4.63
N ALA A 192 -5.88 -21.79 4.28
CA ALA A 192 -4.74 -22.31 3.53
C ALA A 192 -4.62 -21.64 2.14
N HIS A 193 -5.73 -21.45 1.43
CA HIS A 193 -5.76 -20.74 0.15
C HIS A 193 -5.20 -19.33 0.24
N TRP A 194 -5.64 -18.54 1.21
CA TRP A 194 -5.18 -17.17 1.38
C TRP A 194 -3.74 -17.09 1.85
N PHE A 195 -3.29 -18.05 2.71
CA PHE A 195 -1.89 -18.15 3.07
C PHE A 195 -1.00 -18.55 1.89
N GLU A 196 -1.50 -19.37 0.97
CA GLU A 196 -0.76 -19.73 -0.25
C GLU A 196 -0.55 -18.50 -1.15
N ILE A 197 -1.58 -17.67 -1.35
CA ILE A 197 -1.45 -16.40 -2.09
C ILE A 197 -0.40 -15.49 -1.43
N ALA A 198 -0.45 -15.32 -0.12
CA ALA A 198 0.51 -14.49 0.60
C ALA A 198 1.94 -15.08 0.57
N SER A 199 2.06 -16.40 0.62
CA SER A 199 3.31 -17.15 0.54
C SER A 199 4.00 -17.02 -0.82
N GLN A 200 3.23 -16.88 -1.91
CA GLN A 200 3.77 -16.59 -3.24
C GLN A 200 4.45 -15.23 -3.34
N ALA A 201 4.09 -14.29 -2.48
CA ALA A 201 4.75 -12.99 -2.34
C ALA A 201 5.86 -13.00 -1.27
N GLU A 202 6.32 -14.18 -0.87
CA GLU A 202 7.44 -14.39 0.06
C GLU A 202 7.23 -13.72 1.43
N ILE A 203 5.98 -13.68 1.93
CA ILE A 203 5.69 -13.20 3.28
C ILE A 203 6.05 -14.29 4.29
N PRO A 204 7.08 -14.11 5.15
CA PRO A 204 7.58 -15.17 6.02
C PRO A 204 6.52 -15.70 6.99
N ALA A 205 5.66 -14.81 7.51
CA ALA A 205 4.56 -15.18 8.38
C ALA A 205 3.51 -16.04 7.66
N ALA A 206 3.29 -15.81 6.35
CA ALA A 206 2.38 -16.63 5.55
C ALA A 206 2.98 -18.02 5.27
N ASP A 207 4.29 -18.08 4.98
CA ASP A 207 5.01 -19.34 4.84
C ASP A 207 4.89 -20.20 6.09
N PHE A 208 5.09 -19.58 7.25
CA PHE A 208 4.95 -20.26 8.53
C PHE A 208 3.53 -20.79 8.77
N MET A 209 2.50 -19.98 8.45
CA MET A 209 1.11 -20.40 8.60
C MET A 209 0.73 -21.51 7.64
N LEU A 210 1.19 -21.44 6.39
CA LEU A 210 0.97 -22.49 5.40
C LEU A 210 1.73 -23.77 5.74
N ALA A 211 2.96 -23.66 6.28
CA ALA A 211 3.72 -24.79 6.79
C ALA A 211 2.96 -25.53 7.92
N ASN A 212 2.38 -24.77 8.86
CA ASN A 212 1.52 -25.36 9.89
C ASN A 212 0.33 -26.11 9.28
N ALA A 213 -0.31 -25.51 8.25
CA ALA A 213 -1.45 -26.14 7.56
C ALA A 213 -1.05 -27.48 6.92
N TYR A 214 0.10 -27.55 6.24
CA TYR A 214 0.61 -28.81 5.65
C TYR A 214 1.05 -29.83 6.71
N ARG A 215 1.71 -29.38 7.80
CA ARG A 215 2.11 -30.26 8.90
C ARG A 215 0.90 -30.95 9.54
N ASP A 216 -0.16 -30.17 9.78
CA ASP A 216 -1.32 -30.61 10.53
C ASP A 216 -2.43 -31.20 9.64
N GLY A 217 -2.32 -31.06 8.29
CA GLY A 217 -3.37 -31.44 7.35
C GLY A 217 -4.61 -30.55 7.47
N SER A 218 -4.45 -29.28 7.88
CA SER A 218 -5.54 -28.35 8.12
C SER A 218 -5.88 -27.55 6.88
N GLY A 219 -6.98 -27.90 6.22
CA GLY A 219 -7.43 -27.28 4.96
C GLY A 219 -6.67 -27.70 3.70
N VAL A 220 -5.56 -28.42 3.87
CA VAL A 220 -4.74 -29.05 2.82
C VAL A 220 -4.37 -30.47 3.24
N PRO A 221 -4.10 -31.38 2.32
CA PRO A 221 -3.55 -32.69 2.67
C PRO A 221 -2.23 -32.55 3.43
N ARG A 222 -2.04 -33.37 4.49
CA ARG A 222 -0.79 -33.36 5.26
C ARG A 222 0.39 -33.68 4.36
N ASP A 223 1.42 -32.84 4.42
CA ASP A 223 2.66 -32.99 3.65
C ASP A 223 3.84 -32.40 4.45
N GLU A 224 4.56 -33.25 5.16
CA GLU A 224 5.68 -32.85 6.02
C GLU A 224 6.86 -32.28 5.19
N ALA A 225 7.05 -32.75 3.96
CA ALA A 225 8.13 -32.25 3.11
C ALA A 225 7.86 -30.80 2.65
N ARG A 226 6.62 -30.51 2.27
CA ARG A 226 6.20 -29.12 1.98
C ARG A 226 6.26 -28.24 3.22
N ALA A 227 5.79 -28.74 4.36
CA ALA A 227 5.87 -28.01 5.62
C ALA A 227 7.32 -27.64 5.96
N LEU A 228 8.26 -28.60 5.85
CA LEU A 228 9.68 -28.38 6.10
C LEU A 228 10.26 -27.31 5.15
N ALA A 229 9.94 -27.38 3.86
CA ALA A 229 10.42 -26.41 2.86
C ALA A 229 9.94 -24.99 3.20
N LEU A 230 8.67 -24.82 3.57
CA LEU A 230 8.09 -23.53 3.93
C LEU A 230 8.66 -22.99 5.26
N TYR A 231 8.86 -23.85 6.27
CA TYR A 231 9.53 -23.44 7.51
C TYR A 231 10.97 -22.96 7.26
N ARG A 232 11.72 -23.64 6.37
CA ARG A 232 13.07 -23.22 5.99
C ARG A 232 13.06 -21.85 5.33
N ARG A 233 12.15 -21.62 4.36
CA ARG A 233 12.02 -20.32 3.70
C ARG A 233 11.66 -19.22 4.69
N ALA A 234 10.72 -19.46 5.60
CA ALA A 234 10.39 -18.50 6.64
C ALA A 234 11.58 -18.21 7.60
N ALA A 235 12.39 -19.23 7.89
CA ALA A 235 13.58 -19.09 8.73
C ALA A 235 14.72 -18.35 8.01
N GLU A 236 14.88 -18.49 6.69
CA GLU A 236 15.82 -17.72 5.88
C GLU A 236 15.55 -16.19 5.97
N HIS A 237 14.29 -15.81 6.25
CA HIS A 237 13.88 -14.44 6.55
C HIS A 237 13.90 -14.12 8.06
N GLU A 238 14.62 -14.92 8.84
CA GLU A 238 14.80 -14.71 10.29
C GLU A 238 13.48 -14.67 11.10
N LEU A 239 12.41 -15.34 10.62
CA LEU A 239 11.17 -15.44 11.40
C LEU A 239 11.40 -16.31 12.65
N PRO A 240 11.33 -15.77 13.89
CA PRO A 240 11.74 -16.49 15.07
C PRO A 240 10.97 -17.78 15.31
N GLU A 241 9.65 -17.78 15.00
CA GLU A 241 8.78 -18.94 15.14
C GLU A 241 9.19 -20.07 14.21
N ALA A 242 9.64 -19.75 13.00
CA ALA A 242 10.10 -20.74 12.01
C ALA A 242 11.45 -21.33 12.42
N VAL A 243 12.40 -20.49 12.82
CA VAL A 243 13.73 -20.93 13.30
C VAL A 243 13.59 -21.82 14.53
N GLN A 244 12.74 -21.43 15.49
CA GLN A 244 12.46 -22.24 16.67
C GLN A 244 11.81 -23.58 16.30
N THR A 245 10.85 -23.59 15.37
CA THR A 245 10.16 -24.80 14.93
C THR A 245 11.15 -25.78 14.28
N LEU A 246 12.06 -25.28 13.42
CA LEU A 246 13.11 -26.08 12.81
C LEU A 246 14.08 -26.65 13.86
N ALA A 247 14.52 -25.85 14.83
CA ALA A 247 15.35 -26.34 15.93
C ALA A 247 14.70 -27.53 16.63
N MET A 248 13.42 -27.39 16.99
CA MET A 248 12.69 -28.47 17.66
C MET A 248 12.49 -29.69 16.76
N ALA A 249 12.28 -29.49 15.46
CA ALA A 249 12.18 -30.59 14.49
C ALA A 249 13.49 -31.38 14.39
N TYR A 250 14.64 -30.73 14.38
CA TYR A 250 15.95 -31.40 14.44
C TYR A 250 16.17 -32.14 15.76
N ARG A 251 15.75 -31.55 16.89
CA ARG A 251 15.88 -32.20 18.18
C ARG A 251 15.04 -33.46 18.31
N ASN A 252 13.81 -33.43 17.82
CA ASN A 252 12.83 -34.49 18.01
C ASN A 252 12.74 -35.49 16.85
N GLY A 253 13.34 -35.18 15.70
CA GLY A 253 13.18 -35.99 14.49
C GLY A 253 11.80 -35.84 13.85
N GLU A 254 11.25 -34.61 13.82
CA GLU A 254 9.95 -34.28 13.23
C GLU A 254 10.12 -33.82 11.77
N LEU A 255 9.02 -33.67 11.03
CA LEU A 255 8.99 -33.21 9.62
C LEU A 255 9.86 -34.07 8.68
N GLY A 256 9.96 -35.37 8.96
CA GLY A 256 10.79 -36.30 8.16
C GLY A 256 12.30 -36.14 8.41
N LEU A 257 12.72 -35.31 9.34
CA LEU A 257 14.12 -35.16 9.75
C LEU A 257 14.56 -36.28 10.67
N ARG A 258 15.87 -36.55 10.71
CA ARG A 258 16.47 -37.36 11.77
C ARG A 258 16.89 -36.48 12.93
N PRO A 259 16.84 -36.98 14.19
CA PRO A 259 17.40 -36.24 15.31
C PRO A 259 18.86 -35.87 15.05
N ASP A 260 19.19 -34.57 15.21
CA ASP A 260 20.51 -34.03 14.96
C ASP A 260 20.81 -32.92 15.99
N ALA A 261 21.72 -33.20 16.91
CA ALA A 261 22.05 -32.28 18.00
C ALA A 261 22.84 -31.06 17.51
N ASP A 262 23.67 -31.21 16.49
CA ASP A 262 24.46 -30.11 15.94
C ASP A 262 23.59 -29.15 15.16
N ALA A 263 22.69 -29.69 14.32
CA ALA A 263 21.68 -28.89 13.61
C ALA A 263 20.72 -28.20 14.59
N PHE A 264 20.29 -28.87 15.67
CA PHE A 264 19.51 -28.24 16.74
C PHE A 264 20.26 -27.05 17.33
N HIS A 265 21.53 -27.22 17.72
CA HIS A 265 22.30 -26.15 18.34
C HIS A 265 22.52 -24.96 17.41
N ALA A 266 22.79 -25.22 16.13
CA ALA A 266 22.92 -24.17 15.12
C ALA A 266 21.64 -23.35 14.99
N GLN A 267 20.47 -23.99 14.83
CA GLN A 267 19.19 -23.32 14.74
C GLN A 267 18.78 -22.62 16.05
N TRP A 268 19.18 -23.16 17.20
CA TRP A 268 18.89 -22.54 18.50
C TRP A 268 19.66 -21.24 18.71
N ILE A 269 20.91 -21.15 18.24
CA ILE A 269 21.70 -19.91 18.23
C ILE A 269 21.05 -18.89 17.27
N GLU A 270 20.61 -19.34 16.11
CA GLU A 270 19.91 -18.49 15.13
C GLU A 270 18.59 -17.95 15.69
N THR A 271 17.84 -18.76 16.43
CA THR A 271 16.64 -18.30 17.14
C THR A 271 16.95 -17.14 18.10
N ALA A 272 18.05 -17.24 18.83
CA ALA A 272 18.46 -16.18 19.76
C ALA A 272 18.89 -14.90 19.01
N HIS A 273 19.42 -15.02 17.80
CA HIS A 273 19.73 -13.89 16.93
C HIS A 273 18.45 -13.25 16.37
N ALA A 274 17.54 -14.03 15.80
CA ALA A 274 16.27 -13.58 15.22
C ALA A 274 15.37 -12.86 16.27
N LEU A 275 15.38 -13.29 17.52
CA LEU A 275 14.65 -12.64 18.60
C LEU A 275 15.19 -11.24 18.96
N LYS A 276 16.46 -10.95 18.64
CA LYS A 276 17.06 -9.60 18.85
C LYS A 276 16.68 -8.64 17.70
N HIS A 277 16.36 -9.18 16.53
CA HIS A 277 16.05 -8.43 15.32
C HIS A 277 14.73 -8.92 14.73
N PRO A 278 13.58 -8.76 15.44
CA PRO A 278 12.32 -9.32 14.98
C PRO A 278 11.91 -8.70 13.65
N VAL A 279 11.53 -9.56 12.71
CA VAL A 279 10.92 -9.14 11.43
C VAL A 279 9.60 -8.42 11.75
N VAL A 280 9.46 -7.20 11.26
CA VAL A 280 8.19 -6.46 11.38
C VAL A 280 7.15 -7.17 10.51
N GLY A 281 6.05 -7.60 11.10
CA GLY A 281 4.97 -8.27 10.37
C GLY A 281 4.37 -7.41 9.26
N PRO A 282 3.71 -8.02 8.28
CA PRO A 282 3.09 -7.36 7.13
C PRO A 282 1.97 -6.38 7.52
#